data_f92b04e3ba2037cd53d449012b15b3da
#
_entry.id   f92b04e3ba2037cd53d449012b15b3da
#
_cell.length_a   1.000
_cell.length_b   1.000
_cell.length_c   1.000
_cell.angle_alpha   90.00
_cell.angle_beta   90.00
_cell.angle_gamma   90.00
#
_symmetry.space_group_name_H-M   'P 1'
#
loop_
_entity.id
_entity.type
_entity.pdbx_description
1 polymer ?
#
loop_
_entity_poly.entity_id
_entity_poly.type
_entity_poly.pdbx_seq_one_letter_code
_entity_poly.pdbx_strand_id
1 'polypeptide(L)'
;MFHQIKRFVVKEGTSQLVLDRHSKEGLIEKQPGFVSMKVLQKKVRRGDEEIMLIVEWESEQDWKNWEKSPEHVAGHKANAGKPKPDHIIEVSQNVYELKIQK
;
A
#
# COMPACT_ATOMS: atom_id res chain seq x y z
N MET A 1 -6.91 -11.37 12.11
CA MET A 1 -6.02 -10.52 11.29
C MET A 1 -6.81 -9.45 10.58
N PHE A 2 -6.23 -8.27 10.52
CA PHE A 2 -6.81 -7.14 9.82
C PHE A 2 -5.96 -6.80 8.61
N HIS A 3 -6.59 -6.57 7.46
CA HIS A 3 -5.88 -6.36 6.20
C HIS A 3 -6.17 -4.98 5.63
N GLN A 4 -5.12 -4.34 5.15
CA GLN A 4 -5.19 -3.10 4.40
C GLN A 4 -4.78 -3.43 2.96
N ILE A 5 -5.62 -3.13 2.00
CA ILE A 5 -5.34 -3.44 0.59
C ILE A 5 -5.37 -2.15 -0.22
N LYS A 6 -4.26 -1.88 -0.90
CA LYS A 6 -4.12 -0.72 -1.77
C LYS A 6 -3.87 -1.20 -3.19
N ARG A 7 -4.63 -0.67 -4.12
CA ARG A 7 -4.54 -1.04 -5.53
C ARG A 7 -4.06 0.15 -6.34
N PHE A 8 -3.02 -0.07 -7.15
CA PHE A 8 -2.51 0.92 -8.09
C PHE A 8 -2.75 0.45 -9.51
N VAL A 9 -3.32 1.29 -10.36
CA VAL A 9 -3.34 1.09 -11.80
C VAL A 9 -2.38 2.11 -12.40
N VAL A 10 -1.42 1.63 -13.18
CA VAL A 10 -0.34 2.46 -13.73
C VAL A 10 -0.21 2.23 -15.23
N LYS A 11 0.41 3.19 -15.92
CA LYS A 11 0.64 3.09 -17.36
C LYS A 11 1.57 1.91 -17.68
N GLU A 12 1.38 1.33 -18.86
CA GLU A 12 2.21 0.24 -19.35
C GLU A 12 3.69 0.56 -19.21
N GLY A 13 4.45 -0.41 -18.69
CA GLY A 13 5.88 -0.28 -18.52
C GLY A 13 6.33 0.50 -17.29
N THR A 14 5.40 0.97 -16.44
CA THR A 14 5.75 1.81 -15.29
C THR A 14 5.60 1.13 -13.93
N SER A 15 5.19 -0.14 -13.88
CA SER A 15 5.04 -0.87 -12.61
C SER A 15 6.29 -0.85 -11.76
N GLN A 16 7.48 -0.89 -12.39
CA GLN A 16 8.73 -0.92 -11.66
C GLN A 16 8.90 0.31 -10.75
N LEU A 17 8.34 1.45 -11.13
CA LEU A 17 8.39 2.66 -10.30
C LEU A 17 7.67 2.45 -8.98
N VAL A 18 6.52 1.76 -9.00
CA VAL A 18 5.77 1.44 -7.78
C VAL A 18 6.50 0.38 -6.96
N LEU A 19 7.03 -0.65 -7.63
CA LEU A 19 7.77 -1.72 -6.95
C LEU A 19 9.01 -1.17 -6.25
N ASP A 20 9.79 -0.32 -6.91
CA ASP A 20 10.99 0.29 -6.33
C ASP A 20 10.64 1.12 -5.08
N ARG A 21 9.55 1.86 -5.14
CA ARG A 21 9.10 2.69 -4.02
C ARG A 21 8.80 1.86 -2.78
N HIS A 22 8.24 0.65 -2.95
CA HIS A 22 7.84 -0.22 -1.85
C HIS A 22 8.86 -1.29 -1.48
N SER A 23 9.95 -1.42 -2.24
CA SER A 23 11.00 -2.39 -1.95
C SER A 23 11.95 -1.93 -0.85
N LYS A 24 11.96 -0.64 -0.55
CA LYS A 24 12.85 -0.06 0.45
C LYS A 24 12.28 -0.22 1.85
N GLU A 25 13.17 -0.34 2.84
CA GLU A 25 12.76 -0.35 4.23
C GLU A 25 12.05 0.96 4.58
N GLY A 26 10.90 0.85 5.24
CA GLY A 26 10.09 1.98 5.64
C GLY A 26 9.80 1.96 7.12
N LEU A 27 8.93 2.87 7.56
CA LEU A 27 8.55 3.00 8.96
C LEU A 27 7.40 2.05 9.34
N ILE A 28 6.57 1.66 8.37
CA ILE A 28 5.39 0.84 8.64
C ILE A 28 5.74 -0.53 9.21
N GLU A 29 6.78 -1.17 8.69
CA GLU A 29 7.17 -2.50 9.14
C GLU A 29 7.76 -2.53 10.55
N LYS A 30 8.05 -1.37 11.12
CA LYS A 30 8.56 -1.23 12.48
C LYS A 30 7.46 -0.96 13.50
N GLN A 31 6.21 -0.83 13.06
CA GLN A 31 5.10 -0.48 13.93
C GLN A 31 4.59 -1.68 14.73
N PRO A 32 4.15 -1.45 15.98
CA PRO A 32 3.53 -2.53 16.76
C PRO A 32 2.33 -3.11 16.02
N GLY A 33 2.23 -4.43 16.00
CA GLY A 33 1.13 -5.14 15.36
C GLY A 33 1.29 -5.34 13.86
N PHE A 34 2.34 -4.81 13.25
CA PHE A 34 2.63 -5.10 11.85
C PHE A 34 3.02 -6.58 11.69
N VAL A 35 2.37 -7.28 10.78
CA VAL A 35 2.62 -8.71 10.52
C VAL A 35 3.40 -8.89 9.22
N SER A 36 2.88 -8.38 8.11
CA SER A 36 3.52 -8.54 6.81
C SER A 36 3.04 -7.51 5.81
N MET A 37 3.85 -7.32 4.77
CA MET A 37 3.48 -6.52 3.61
C MET A 37 3.84 -7.32 2.36
N LYS A 38 2.88 -7.48 1.47
CA LYS A 38 3.07 -8.17 0.20
C LYS A 38 2.75 -7.21 -0.93
N VAL A 39 3.56 -7.23 -1.96
CA VAL A 39 3.33 -6.46 -3.18
C VAL A 39 3.17 -7.44 -4.31
N LEU A 40 2.02 -7.44 -4.95
CA LEU A 40 1.68 -8.36 -6.03
C LEU A 40 1.48 -7.58 -7.32
N GLN A 41 1.95 -8.14 -8.41
CA GLN A 41 1.77 -7.55 -9.74
C GLN A 41 0.85 -8.44 -10.55
N LYS A 42 -0.20 -7.85 -11.12
CA LYS A 42 -1.12 -8.56 -12.00
C LYS A 42 -0.36 -8.99 -13.27
N LYS A 43 -0.55 -10.23 -13.68
CA LYS A 43 0.04 -10.72 -14.92
C LYS A 43 -0.74 -10.18 -16.11
N VAL A 44 -0.12 -9.29 -16.87
CA VAL A 44 -0.70 -8.75 -18.10
C VAL A 44 0.38 -8.81 -19.19
N ARG A 45 -0.04 -8.92 -20.43
CA ARG A 45 0.88 -8.95 -21.55
C ARG A 45 1.17 -7.54 -22.08
N ARG A 46 0.18 -6.68 -22.05
CA ARG A 46 0.26 -5.31 -22.54
C ARG A 46 -0.89 -4.49 -21.97
N GLY A 47 -0.80 -3.19 -22.11
CA GLY A 47 -1.79 -2.27 -21.58
C GLY A 47 -1.45 -1.84 -20.16
N ASP A 48 -2.38 -1.17 -19.51
CA ASP A 48 -2.19 -0.67 -18.17
C ASP A 48 -1.86 -1.82 -17.20
N GLU A 49 -1.00 -1.51 -16.23
CA GLU A 49 -0.51 -2.47 -15.26
C GLU A 49 -1.16 -2.24 -13.90
N GLU A 50 -1.20 -3.28 -13.08
CA GLU A 50 -1.84 -3.21 -11.77
C GLU A 50 -0.94 -3.82 -10.70
N ILE A 51 -0.80 -3.08 -9.59
CA ILE A 51 -0.05 -3.52 -8.42
C ILE A 51 -1.02 -3.56 -7.24
N MET A 52 -0.97 -4.65 -6.46
CA MET A 52 -1.74 -4.82 -5.25
C MET A 52 -0.81 -4.84 -4.05
N LEU A 53 -1.02 -3.94 -3.11
CA LEU A 53 -0.26 -3.88 -1.87
C LEU A 53 -1.15 -4.39 -0.74
N ILE A 54 -0.70 -5.45 -0.04
CA ILE A 54 -1.46 -6.06 1.04
C ILE A 54 -0.65 -5.96 2.32
N VAL A 55 -1.17 -5.24 3.30
CA VAL A 55 -0.55 -5.12 4.63
C VAL A 55 -1.42 -5.87 5.63
N GLU A 56 -0.80 -6.76 6.41
CA GLU A 56 -1.48 -7.49 7.47
C GLU A 56 -1.11 -6.89 8.83
N TRP A 57 -2.12 -6.69 9.66
CA TRP A 57 -2.00 -6.21 11.03
C TRP A 57 -2.59 -7.23 12.00
N GLU A 58 -2.05 -7.31 13.20
CA GLU A 58 -2.61 -8.19 14.24
C GLU A 58 -4.04 -7.81 14.59
N SER A 59 -4.36 -6.51 14.58
CA SER A 59 -5.69 -6.02 14.91
C SER A 59 -6.01 -4.73 14.16
N GLU A 60 -7.29 -4.40 14.10
CA GLU A 60 -7.75 -3.12 13.55
C GLU A 60 -7.19 -1.95 14.35
N GLN A 61 -7.04 -2.10 15.67
CA GLN A 61 -6.51 -1.04 16.52
C GLN A 61 -5.06 -0.71 16.15
N ASP A 62 -4.26 -1.73 15.82
CA ASP A 62 -2.86 -1.52 15.40
C ASP A 62 -2.81 -0.72 14.10
N TRP A 63 -3.68 -1.03 13.15
CA TRP A 63 -3.79 -0.25 11.93
C TRP A 63 -4.21 1.20 12.22
N LYS A 64 -5.19 1.41 13.08
CA LYS A 64 -5.62 2.76 13.48
C LYS A 64 -4.49 3.53 14.13
N ASN A 65 -3.70 2.88 14.98
CA ASN A 65 -2.57 3.51 15.63
C ASN A 65 -1.52 3.98 14.61
N TRP A 66 -1.26 3.16 13.59
CA TRP A 66 -0.37 3.54 12.49
C TRP A 66 -0.92 4.75 11.72
N GLU A 67 -2.21 4.73 11.37
CA GLU A 67 -2.85 5.82 10.62
C GLU A 67 -2.74 7.15 11.38
N LYS A 68 -2.75 7.13 12.70
CA LYS A 68 -2.64 8.30 13.57
C LYS A 68 -1.22 8.63 13.97
N SER A 69 -0.25 7.78 13.64
CA SER A 69 1.13 7.98 14.09
C SER A 69 1.73 9.26 13.51
N PRO A 70 2.64 9.91 14.26
CA PRO A 70 3.30 11.13 13.76
C PRO A 70 4.04 10.90 12.45
N GLU A 71 4.65 9.72 12.28
CA GLU A 71 5.39 9.36 11.07
C GLU A 71 4.49 9.28 9.85
N HIS A 72 3.32 8.64 10.00
CA HIS A 72 2.37 8.51 8.92
C HIS A 72 1.76 9.87 8.55
N VAL A 73 1.36 10.65 9.55
CA VAL A 73 0.80 11.99 9.35
C VAL A 73 1.82 12.91 8.69
N ALA A 74 3.08 12.85 9.13
CA ALA A 74 4.14 13.66 8.53
C ALA A 74 4.35 13.33 7.06
N GLY A 75 4.28 12.03 6.70
CA GLY A 75 4.37 11.59 5.30
C GLY A 75 3.25 12.18 4.45
N HIS A 76 2.02 12.17 4.95
CA HIS A 76 0.88 12.75 4.24
C HIS A 76 1.03 14.27 4.07
N LYS A 77 1.48 14.97 5.12
CA LYS A 77 1.71 16.42 5.05
C LYS A 77 2.79 16.76 4.03
N ALA A 78 3.86 15.98 3.98
CA ALA A 78 4.94 16.21 3.04
C ALA A 78 4.48 16.06 1.58
N ASN A 79 3.45 15.23 1.33
CA ASN A 79 2.91 15.00 0.00
C ASN A 79 1.65 15.83 -0.30
N ALA A 80 1.12 16.55 0.67
CA ALA A 80 -0.06 17.38 0.48
C ALA A 80 0.20 18.47 -0.57
N GLY A 81 -0.74 18.64 -1.49
CA GLY A 81 -0.63 19.62 -2.56
C GLY A 81 0.23 19.21 -3.74
N LYS A 82 0.92 18.07 -3.66
CA LYS A 82 1.69 17.54 -4.78
C LYS A 82 0.75 16.84 -5.77
N PRO A 83 0.93 17.04 -7.08
CA PRO A 83 0.13 16.32 -8.06
C PRO A 83 0.44 14.83 -8.04
N LYS A 84 -0.55 14.01 -8.42
CA LYS A 84 -0.36 12.59 -8.60
C LYS A 84 0.68 12.36 -9.70
N PRO A 85 1.65 11.44 -9.51
CA PRO A 85 2.63 11.14 -10.57
C PRO A 85 1.94 10.72 -11.88
N ASP A 86 2.51 11.12 -13.01
CA ASP A 86 1.92 10.90 -14.33
C ASP A 86 1.68 9.43 -14.66
N HIS A 87 2.49 8.53 -14.11
CA HIS A 87 2.36 7.09 -14.39
C HIS A 87 1.19 6.43 -13.64
N ILE A 88 0.65 7.08 -12.64
CA ILE A 88 -0.46 6.52 -11.84
C ILE A 88 -1.78 6.94 -12.45
N ILE A 89 -2.58 5.94 -12.88
CA ILE A 89 -3.91 6.16 -13.46
C ILE A 89 -4.96 6.18 -12.37
N GLU A 90 -4.89 5.22 -11.44
CA GLU A 90 -5.89 5.07 -10.38
C GLU A 90 -5.23 4.50 -9.13
N VAL A 91 -5.67 4.98 -7.96
CA VAL A 91 -5.28 4.41 -6.66
C VAL A 91 -6.54 4.25 -5.83
N SER A 92 -6.72 3.07 -5.24
CA SER A 92 -7.80 2.84 -4.30
C SER A 92 -7.26 2.10 -3.08
N GLN A 93 -7.90 2.31 -1.92
CA GLN A 93 -7.50 1.67 -0.68
C GLN A 93 -8.74 1.30 0.12
N ASN A 94 -8.73 0.08 0.66
CA ASN A 94 -9.80 -0.42 1.52
C ASN A 94 -9.20 -1.27 2.63
N VAL A 95 -9.97 -1.47 3.68
CA VAL A 95 -9.57 -2.33 4.79
C VAL A 95 -10.55 -3.47 4.95
N TYR A 96 -10.04 -4.62 5.40
CA TYR A 96 -10.80 -5.86 5.46
C TYR A 96 -10.48 -6.64 6.73
N GLU A 97 -11.49 -7.29 7.28
CA GLU A 97 -11.30 -8.25 8.38
C GLU A 97 -11.17 -9.65 7.80
N LEU A 98 -10.20 -10.41 8.30
CA LEU A 98 -10.07 -11.82 7.92
C LEU A 98 -11.24 -12.61 8.52
N LYS A 99 -12.02 -13.28 7.67
CA LYS A 99 -13.17 -14.06 8.11
C LYS A 99 -12.93 -15.56 8.02
N ILE A 100 -12.25 -16.01 6.98
CA ILE A 100 -12.01 -17.45 6.77
C ILE A 100 -10.60 -17.63 6.26
N GLN A 101 -9.88 -18.55 6.89
CA GLN A 101 -8.55 -18.97 6.43
C GLN A 101 -8.51 -20.50 6.46
N LYS A 102 -8.09 -21.10 5.38
CA LYS A 102 -7.97 -22.55 5.26
C LYS A 102 -6.52 -22.98 5.19
#